data_4bcbdec31fca976b16eacd58110fae15
#
_entry.id   4bcbdec31fca976b16eacd58110fae15
#
_cell.length_a   1.000
_cell.length_b   1.000
_cell.length_c   1.000
_cell.angle_alpha   90.00
_cell.angle_beta   90.00
_cell.angle_gamma   90.00
#
_symmetry.space_group_name_H-M   'P 1'
#
loop_
_entity.id
_entity.type
_entity.pdbx_description
1 polymer ?
#
loop_
_entity_poly.entity_id
_entity_poly.type
_entity_poly.pdbx_seq_one_letter_code
_entity_poly.pdbx_strand_id
1 'polypeptide(L)'
;KKSKCEVYGKGLHGYKYKKNLVLDAGNSGTTARLLCSTLIDTNYSIKITGDESLRKRDMKRIIEPLRLFGAEFKDKNGKLPIFIKGTKFTKPINYIENLGSAQCKSAVMIAALKTFGITKIRSLPSRNHTELLFKYVLKIPMKIKHQKKYDLIEIKGKKEIKPFKYKIPGDI
;
A
#
# COMPACT_ATOMS: atom_id res chain seq x y z
N LYS A 1 -25.60 -12.22 12.44
CA LYS A 1 -24.98 -13.44 11.86
C LYS A 1 -23.47 -13.23 11.82
N LYS A 2 -22.69 -14.18 12.41
CA LYS A 2 -21.22 -14.17 12.27
C LYS A 2 -20.89 -14.65 10.87
N SER A 3 -20.37 -13.78 10.00
CA SER A 3 -19.89 -14.15 8.68
C SER A 3 -18.40 -14.52 8.75
N LYS A 4 -18.01 -15.59 8.09
CA LYS A 4 -16.62 -16.00 7.89
C LYS A 4 -16.27 -15.75 6.43
N CYS A 5 -15.13 -15.13 6.18
CA CYS A 5 -14.57 -14.95 4.86
C CYS A 5 -13.21 -15.66 4.78
N GLU A 6 -13.02 -16.46 3.75
CA GLU A 6 -11.73 -17.09 3.44
C GLU A 6 -11.12 -16.43 2.20
N VAL A 7 -9.89 -15.98 2.33
CA VAL A 7 -9.15 -15.34 1.24
C VAL A 7 -7.97 -16.22 0.85
N TYR A 8 -7.97 -16.72 -0.37
CA TYR A 8 -6.88 -17.54 -0.93
C TYR A 8 -5.79 -16.64 -1.51
N GLY A 9 -4.94 -16.13 -0.63
CA GLY A 9 -3.84 -15.25 -0.98
C GLY A 9 -2.76 -15.94 -1.80
N LYS A 10 -2.03 -15.18 -2.61
CA LYS A 10 -0.91 -15.67 -3.44
C LYS A 10 0.46 -15.25 -2.88
N GLY A 11 0.50 -14.75 -1.64
CA GLY A 11 1.72 -14.20 -1.04
C GLY A 11 2.13 -12.85 -1.65
N LEU A 12 3.29 -12.35 -1.26
CA LEU A 12 3.76 -11.02 -1.69
C LEU A 12 4.10 -10.93 -3.19
N HIS A 13 4.57 -12.02 -3.79
CA HIS A 13 5.08 -12.04 -5.18
C HIS A 13 4.37 -13.07 -6.07
N GLY A 14 3.32 -13.73 -5.56
CA GLY A 14 2.66 -14.84 -6.27
C GLY A 14 1.61 -14.40 -7.29
N TYR A 15 1.32 -13.13 -7.45
CA TYR A 15 0.38 -12.65 -8.46
C TYR A 15 1.03 -12.65 -9.85
N LYS A 16 0.40 -13.35 -10.80
CA LYS A 16 0.77 -13.31 -12.21
C LYS A 16 -0.11 -12.27 -12.92
N TYR A 17 0.48 -11.18 -13.32
CA TYR A 17 -0.21 -10.11 -14.03
C TYR A 17 -0.24 -10.40 -15.54
N LYS A 18 -1.32 -9.98 -16.19
CA LYS A 18 -1.47 -10.04 -17.66
C LYS A 18 -1.20 -8.65 -18.26
N LYS A 19 -0.72 -8.63 -19.48
CA LYS A 19 -0.64 -7.41 -20.29
C LYS A 19 -2.05 -6.80 -20.43
N ASN A 20 -2.15 -5.49 -20.35
CA ASN A 20 -3.42 -4.73 -20.48
C ASN A 20 -4.47 -5.04 -19.40
N LEU A 21 -4.05 -5.52 -18.23
CA LEU A 21 -4.96 -5.72 -17.11
C LEU A 21 -5.55 -4.37 -16.66
N VAL A 22 -6.87 -4.36 -16.49
CA VAL A 22 -7.61 -3.24 -15.93
C VAL A 22 -8.19 -3.67 -14.59
N LEU A 23 -7.90 -2.92 -13.54
CA LEU A 23 -8.44 -3.10 -12.20
C LEU A 23 -9.43 -1.97 -11.91
N ASP A 24 -10.69 -2.33 -11.78
CA ASP A 24 -11.75 -1.37 -11.43
C ASP A 24 -11.98 -1.40 -9.92
N ALA A 25 -11.75 -0.27 -9.27
CA ALA A 25 -11.96 -0.10 -7.83
C ALA A 25 -13.39 0.35 -7.46
N GLY A 26 -14.29 0.46 -8.44
CA GLY A 26 -15.63 0.97 -8.25
C GLY A 26 -15.61 2.36 -7.61
N ASN A 27 -16.29 2.54 -6.48
CA ASN A 27 -16.27 3.78 -5.68
C ASN A 27 -15.22 3.76 -4.55
N SER A 28 -14.42 2.69 -4.42
CA SER A 28 -13.54 2.52 -3.27
C SER A 28 -12.19 3.22 -3.44
N GLY A 29 -12.05 4.40 -2.86
CA GLY A 29 -10.77 5.10 -2.80
C GLY A 29 -9.69 4.33 -2.02
N THR A 30 -10.06 3.58 -1.00
CA THR A 30 -9.14 2.73 -0.24
C THR A 30 -8.59 1.61 -1.13
N THR A 31 -9.47 0.92 -1.86
CA THR A 31 -9.04 -0.13 -2.80
C THR A 31 -8.09 0.43 -3.86
N ALA A 32 -8.45 1.52 -4.53
CA ALA A 32 -7.60 2.13 -5.55
C ALA A 32 -6.21 2.49 -5.01
N ARG A 33 -6.15 3.14 -3.85
CA ARG A 33 -4.90 3.61 -3.26
C ARG A 33 -4.01 2.48 -2.77
N LEU A 34 -4.56 1.48 -2.09
CA LEU A 34 -3.76 0.38 -1.55
C LEU A 34 -3.33 -0.61 -2.64
N LEU A 35 -4.15 -0.82 -3.69
CA LEU A 35 -3.75 -1.63 -4.85
C LEU A 35 -2.52 -1.05 -5.55
N CYS A 36 -2.39 0.28 -5.68
CA CYS A 36 -1.18 0.89 -6.24
C CYS A 36 0.09 0.38 -5.55
N SER A 37 0.06 0.24 -4.23
CA SER A 37 1.22 -0.19 -3.44
C SER A 37 1.59 -1.65 -3.69
N THR A 38 0.62 -2.50 -4.05
CA THR A 38 0.88 -3.91 -4.35
C THR A 38 1.44 -4.13 -5.75
N LEU A 39 1.39 -3.12 -6.62
CA LEU A 39 1.78 -3.19 -8.02
C LEU A 39 3.17 -2.60 -8.31
N ILE A 40 3.91 -2.17 -7.31
CA ILE A 40 5.21 -1.51 -7.50
C ILE A 40 6.30 -2.41 -8.11
N ASP A 41 6.09 -3.71 -8.12
CA ASP A 41 7.00 -4.72 -8.67
C ASP A 41 6.43 -5.45 -9.91
N THR A 42 5.32 -4.98 -10.47
CA THR A 42 4.73 -5.59 -11.67
C THR A 42 5.56 -5.32 -12.94
N ASN A 43 5.70 -6.33 -13.79
CA ASN A 43 6.40 -6.19 -15.07
C ASN A 43 5.56 -5.54 -16.18
N TYR A 44 4.25 -5.42 -15.98
CA TYR A 44 3.31 -4.90 -16.96
C TYR A 44 2.74 -3.55 -16.53
N SER A 45 2.37 -2.74 -17.51
CA SER A 45 1.57 -1.55 -17.25
C SER A 45 0.14 -1.97 -16.94
N ILE A 46 -0.32 -1.69 -15.72
CA ILE A 46 -1.65 -2.05 -15.23
C ILE A 46 -2.45 -0.77 -15.06
N LYS A 47 -3.66 -0.76 -15.62
CA LYS A 47 -4.60 0.35 -15.49
C LYS A 47 -5.42 0.19 -14.22
N ILE A 48 -5.47 1.22 -13.37
CA ILE A 48 -6.44 1.34 -12.28
C ILE A 48 -7.47 2.39 -12.65
N THR A 49 -8.73 2.05 -12.46
CA THR A 49 -9.87 2.93 -12.73
C THR A 49 -10.90 2.83 -11.60
N GLY A 50 -12.02 3.49 -11.75
CA GLY A 50 -13.17 3.46 -10.87
C GLY A 50 -14.33 4.22 -11.46
N ASP A 51 -15.39 4.41 -10.68
CA ASP A 51 -16.55 5.17 -11.09
C ASP A 51 -16.25 6.68 -11.27
N GLU A 52 -17.24 7.43 -11.69
CA GLU A 52 -17.12 8.86 -11.96
C GLU A 52 -16.70 9.65 -10.71
N SER A 53 -17.22 9.30 -9.54
CA SER A 53 -16.90 9.94 -8.27
C SER A 53 -15.43 9.69 -7.89
N LEU A 54 -14.97 8.43 -7.99
CA LEU A 54 -13.61 8.07 -7.66
C LEU A 54 -12.58 8.68 -8.62
N ARG A 55 -12.92 8.81 -9.91
CA ARG A 55 -12.06 9.45 -10.91
C ARG A 55 -11.79 10.92 -10.63
N LYS A 56 -12.64 11.60 -9.89
CA LYS A 56 -12.44 13.01 -9.51
C LYS A 56 -11.48 13.17 -8.32
N ARG A 57 -11.24 12.11 -7.54
CA ARG A 57 -10.42 12.15 -6.32
C ARG A 57 -8.93 12.23 -6.64
N ASP A 58 -8.20 12.97 -5.81
CA ASP A 58 -6.75 13.09 -5.91
C ASP A 58 -6.03 11.81 -5.48
N MET A 59 -5.12 11.35 -6.33
CA MET A 59 -4.25 10.19 -6.12
C MET A 59 -2.78 10.58 -6.00
N LYS A 60 -2.41 11.86 -6.16
CA LYS A 60 -1.00 12.33 -6.09
C LYS A 60 -0.30 11.89 -4.83
N ARG A 61 -0.99 12.00 -3.68
CA ARG A 61 -0.46 11.61 -2.37
C ARG A 61 -0.04 10.13 -2.26
N ILE A 62 -0.50 9.28 -3.18
CA ILE A 62 -0.09 7.89 -3.28
C ILE A 62 0.94 7.71 -4.39
N ILE A 63 0.75 8.35 -5.52
CA ILE A 63 1.62 8.25 -6.70
C ILE A 63 3.04 8.73 -6.35
N GLU A 64 3.16 9.89 -5.71
CA GLU A 64 4.46 10.50 -5.40
C GLU A 64 5.36 9.58 -4.53
N PRO A 65 4.93 9.10 -3.36
CA PRO A 65 5.77 8.21 -2.58
C PRO A 65 6.05 6.87 -3.27
N LEU A 66 5.11 6.34 -4.05
CA LEU A 66 5.32 5.07 -4.73
C LEU A 66 6.32 5.18 -5.90
N ARG A 67 6.42 6.34 -6.56
CA ARG A 67 7.49 6.63 -7.52
C ARG A 67 8.88 6.54 -6.88
N LEU A 68 9.02 6.91 -5.62
CA LEU A 68 10.30 6.82 -4.91
C LEU A 68 10.80 5.37 -4.79
N PHE A 69 9.91 4.38 -4.74
CA PHE A 69 10.27 2.96 -4.77
C PHE A 69 10.78 2.49 -6.14
N GLY A 70 10.62 3.31 -7.18
CA GLY A 70 11.05 3.03 -8.55
C GLY A 70 9.92 2.66 -9.50
N ALA A 71 8.65 2.68 -9.08
CA ALA A 71 7.52 2.44 -9.95
C ALA A 71 7.23 3.66 -10.85
N GLU A 72 6.83 3.40 -12.09
CA GLU A 72 6.42 4.41 -13.05
C GLU A 72 4.91 4.59 -13.03
N PHE A 73 4.46 5.84 -13.06
CA PHE A 73 3.03 6.18 -13.10
C PHE A 73 2.75 7.13 -14.27
N LYS A 74 1.73 6.77 -15.06
CA LYS A 74 1.12 7.68 -16.04
C LYS A 74 -0.28 8.00 -15.57
N ASP A 75 -0.55 9.28 -15.39
CA ASP A 75 -1.81 9.80 -14.87
C ASP A 75 -2.17 11.13 -15.56
N LYS A 76 -3.40 11.58 -15.41
CA LYS A 76 -3.83 12.92 -15.82
C LYS A 76 -4.10 13.75 -14.56
N ASN A 77 -3.15 14.61 -14.21
CA ASN A 77 -3.24 15.51 -13.05
C ASN A 77 -3.47 14.78 -11.71
N GLY A 78 -2.89 13.59 -11.55
CA GLY A 78 -3.04 12.80 -10.33
C GLY A 78 -4.42 12.18 -10.14
N LYS A 79 -5.19 11.99 -11.22
CA LYS A 79 -6.54 11.41 -11.17
C LYS A 79 -6.59 10.06 -11.90
N LEU A 80 -7.60 9.27 -11.58
CA LEU A 80 -7.91 8.04 -12.32
C LEU A 80 -8.47 8.38 -13.74
N PRO A 81 -8.23 7.51 -14.73
CA PRO A 81 -7.44 6.30 -14.65
C PRO A 81 -5.93 6.59 -14.56
N ILE A 82 -5.24 5.75 -13.79
CA ILE A 82 -3.79 5.75 -13.71
C ILE A 82 -3.22 4.45 -14.28
N PHE A 83 -2.03 4.51 -14.84
CA PHE A 83 -1.29 3.35 -15.31
C PHE A 83 -0.05 3.21 -14.44
N ILE A 84 0.15 2.03 -13.89
CA ILE A 84 1.28 1.69 -13.02
C ILE A 84 2.11 0.64 -13.72
N LYS A 85 3.41 0.90 -13.87
CA LYS A 85 4.41 -0.08 -14.24
C LYS A 85 5.41 -0.16 -13.10
N GLY A 86 5.52 -1.33 -12.49
CA GLY A 86 6.48 -1.55 -11.42
C GLY A 86 7.90 -1.70 -11.92
N THR A 87 8.80 -1.91 -10.99
CA THR A 87 10.23 -2.17 -11.27
C THR A 87 10.65 -3.50 -10.69
N LYS A 88 11.61 -4.17 -11.34
CA LYS A 88 12.26 -5.37 -10.78
C LYS A 88 13.13 -5.06 -9.57
N PHE A 89 13.57 -3.82 -9.44
CA PHE A 89 14.51 -3.37 -8.42
C PHE A 89 13.88 -2.26 -7.57
N THR A 90 12.93 -2.65 -6.74
CA THR A 90 12.36 -1.72 -5.75
C THR A 90 13.44 -1.33 -4.74
N LYS A 91 13.54 -0.05 -4.43
CA LYS A 91 14.52 0.49 -3.46
C LYS A 91 13.82 1.02 -2.21
N PRO A 92 14.43 0.84 -1.01
CA PRO A 92 13.87 1.40 0.20
C PRO A 92 13.93 2.92 0.17
N ILE A 93 12.99 3.56 0.84
CA ILE A 93 12.86 5.02 0.85
C ILE A 93 12.84 5.59 2.26
N ASN A 94 13.19 6.87 2.36
CA ASN A 94 12.87 7.71 3.51
C ASN A 94 11.68 8.59 3.12
N TYR A 95 10.55 8.42 3.78
CA TYR A 95 9.30 9.10 3.46
C TYR A 95 8.82 9.96 4.61
N ILE A 96 8.38 11.17 4.30
CA ILE A 96 7.76 12.08 5.26
C ILE A 96 6.28 12.22 4.91
N GLU A 97 5.43 11.76 5.81
CA GLU A 97 3.98 11.92 5.74
C GLU A 97 3.57 13.07 6.67
N ASN A 98 3.24 14.21 6.09
CA ASN A 98 2.96 15.46 6.81
C ASN A 98 1.48 15.89 6.76
N LEU A 99 0.59 15.02 6.28
CA LEU A 99 -0.84 15.29 6.15
C LEU A 99 -1.69 14.55 7.19
N GLY A 100 -1.07 13.70 8.03
CA GLY A 100 -1.79 12.84 8.98
C GLY A 100 -2.65 11.77 8.30
N SER A 101 -2.27 11.35 7.07
CA SER A 101 -3.04 10.39 6.28
C SER A 101 -2.64 8.95 6.59
N ALA A 102 -3.49 8.25 7.33
CA ALA A 102 -3.31 6.81 7.56
C ALA A 102 -3.26 5.99 6.25
N GLN A 103 -3.99 6.39 5.21
CA GLN A 103 -3.97 5.69 3.91
C GLN A 103 -2.63 5.86 3.19
N CYS A 104 -2.05 7.07 3.18
CA CYS A 104 -0.75 7.31 2.56
C CYS A 104 0.34 6.53 3.30
N LYS A 105 0.35 6.60 4.61
CA LYS A 105 1.23 5.80 5.47
C LYS A 105 1.10 4.30 5.17
N SER A 106 -0.12 3.77 5.16
CA SER A 106 -0.39 2.36 4.86
C SER A 106 0.08 1.95 3.46
N ALA A 107 -0.11 2.79 2.45
CA ALA A 107 0.35 2.52 1.10
C ALA A 107 1.87 2.36 1.04
N VAL A 108 2.61 3.27 1.68
CA VAL A 108 4.08 3.17 1.77
C VAL A 108 4.52 1.95 2.56
N MET A 109 3.83 1.61 3.66
CA MET A 109 4.11 0.40 4.44
C MET A 109 3.90 -0.88 3.63
N ILE A 110 2.83 -0.98 2.84
CA ILE A 110 2.56 -2.15 1.97
C ILE A 110 3.65 -2.27 0.89
N ALA A 111 4.03 -1.15 0.25
CA ALA A 111 5.11 -1.15 -0.73
C ALA A 111 6.45 -1.57 -0.12
N ALA A 112 6.73 -1.15 1.10
CA ALA A 112 7.94 -1.52 1.83
C ALA A 112 8.08 -3.03 2.06
N LEU A 113 6.96 -3.78 2.15
CA LEU A 113 7.02 -5.25 2.29
C LEU A 113 7.68 -5.94 1.10
N LYS A 114 7.51 -5.37 -0.10
CA LYS A 114 8.05 -5.90 -1.36
C LYS A 114 9.45 -5.38 -1.67
N THR A 115 10.03 -4.58 -0.80
CA THR A 115 11.29 -3.87 -1.04
C THR A 115 12.40 -4.47 -0.20
N PHE A 116 13.53 -4.78 -0.83
CA PHE A 116 14.69 -5.25 -0.09
C PHE A 116 15.35 -4.08 0.65
N GLY A 117 15.56 -4.24 1.96
CA GLY A 117 16.16 -3.21 2.82
C GLY A 117 15.18 -2.63 3.83
N ILE A 118 15.49 -1.45 4.36
CA ILE A 118 14.71 -0.79 5.42
C ILE A 118 14.13 0.51 4.87
N THR A 119 12.81 0.56 4.79
CA THR A 119 12.06 1.80 4.52
C THR A 119 11.79 2.51 5.84
N LYS A 120 12.04 3.82 5.87
CA LYS A 120 11.79 4.68 7.03
C LYS A 120 10.66 5.65 6.72
N ILE A 121 9.72 5.76 7.66
CA ILE A 121 8.58 6.66 7.55
C ILE A 121 8.57 7.56 8.78
N ARG A 122 8.54 8.88 8.56
CA ARG A 122 8.21 9.87 9.58
C ARG A 122 6.82 10.37 9.28
N SER A 123 5.85 10.13 10.15
CA SER A 123 4.45 10.51 9.92
C SER A 123 3.86 11.31 11.07
N LEU A 124 2.95 12.21 10.77
CA LEU A 124 2.08 12.75 11.79
C LEU A 124 1.23 11.63 12.41
N PRO A 125 0.83 11.76 13.70
CA PRO A 125 -0.05 10.80 14.34
C PRO A 125 -1.34 10.60 13.53
N SER A 126 -1.69 9.36 13.28
CA SER A 126 -2.88 8.97 12.54
C SER A 126 -3.30 7.57 12.96
N ARG A 127 -4.43 7.07 12.45
CA ARG A 127 -4.87 5.69 12.73
C ARG A 127 -3.74 4.71 12.45
N ASN A 128 -3.52 3.75 13.36
CA ASN A 128 -2.38 2.83 13.37
C ASN A 128 -2.77 1.36 13.10
N HIS A 129 -3.92 1.12 12.47
CA HIS A 129 -4.42 -0.24 12.23
C HIS A 129 -3.45 -1.08 11.38
N THR A 130 -2.78 -0.47 10.40
CA THR A 130 -1.80 -1.18 9.57
C THR A 130 -0.57 -1.57 10.37
N GLU A 131 -0.07 -0.70 11.23
CA GLU A 131 1.05 -0.96 12.12
C GLU A 131 0.74 -2.13 13.06
N LEU A 132 -0.44 -2.12 13.67
CA LEU A 132 -0.89 -3.19 14.57
C LEU A 132 -1.02 -4.52 13.81
N LEU A 133 -1.65 -4.52 12.63
CA LEU A 133 -1.77 -5.70 11.78
C LEU A 133 -0.38 -6.25 11.40
N PHE A 134 0.51 -5.40 10.93
CA PHE A 134 1.85 -5.79 10.51
C PHE A 134 2.66 -6.37 11.67
N LYS A 135 2.67 -5.69 12.81
CA LYS A 135 3.47 -6.08 13.97
C LYS A 135 2.94 -7.35 14.65
N TYR A 136 1.65 -7.38 14.95
CA TYR A 136 1.09 -8.42 15.81
C TYR A 136 0.50 -9.61 15.07
N VAL A 137 -0.03 -9.42 13.88
CA VAL A 137 -0.64 -10.49 13.09
C VAL A 137 0.34 -11.04 12.05
N LEU A 138 0.90 -10.18 11.21
CA LEU A 138 1.79 -10.60 10.12
C LEU A 138 3.24 -10.82 10.57
N LYS A 139 3.58 -10.42 11.80
CA LYS A 139 4.94 -10.53 12.36
C LYS A 139 6.01 -9.93 11.46
N ILE A 140 5.72 -8.75 10.90
CA ILE A 140 6.66 -8.01 10.06
C ILE A 140 7.76 -7.42 10.94
N PRO A 141 9.05 -7.56 10.57
CA PRO A 141 10.14 -6.89 11.26
C PRO A 141 10.04 -5.38 11.11
N MET A 142 9.62 -4.70 12.17
CA MET A 142 9.43 -3.26 12.18
C MET A 142 9.71 -2.67 13.56
N LYS A 143 10.16 -1.41 13.56
CA LYS A 143 10.33 -0.60 14.76
C LYS A 143 9.44 0.61 14.67
N ILE A 144 8.77 0.95 15.76
CA ILE A 144 7.96 2.16 15.88
C ILE A 144 8.43 2.92 17.10
N LYS A 145 8.75 4.20 16.91
CA LYS A 145 9.08 5.14 18.00
C LYS A 145 8.07 6.28 17.95
N HIS A 146 7.23 6.36 18.97
CA HIS A 146 6.30 7.47 19.14
C HIS A 146 7.04 8.66 19.73
N GLN A 147 6.89 9.82 19.11
CA GLN A 147 7.41 11.08 19.58
C GLN A 147 6.26 12.10 19.72
N LYS A 148 6.50 13.21 20.44
CA LYS A 148 5.44 14.19 20.75
C LYS A 148 4.67 14.70 19.54
N LYS A 149 5.34 14.88 18.39
CA LYS A 149 4.74 15.46 17.18
C LYS A 149 4.63 14.49 15.99
N TYR A 150 5.31 13.35 16.05
CA TYR A 150 5.35 12.41 14.93
C TYR A 150 5.75 11.00 15.37
N ASP A 151 5.44 10.04 14.54
CA ASP A 151 5.86 8.66 14.66
C ASP A 151 7.02 8.39 13.70
N LEU A 152 8.02 7.64 14.16
CA LEU A 152 9.08 7.08 13.32
C LEU A 152 8.85 5.59 13.18
N ILE A 153 8.70 5.13 11.93
CA ILE A 153 8.44 3.75 11.60
C ILE A 153 9.55 3.25 10.67
N GLU A 154 10.20 2.16 11.06
CA GLU A 154 11.15 1.44 10.22
C GLU A 154 10.58 0.07 9.88
N ILE A 155 10.54 -0.25 8.59
CA ILE A 155 10.01 -1.51 8.09
C ILE A 155 11.09 -2.18 7.25
N LYS A 156 11.45 -3.41 7.62
CA LYS A 156 12.30 -4.27 6.79
C LYS A 156 11.41 -5.10 5.88
N GLY A 157 11.70 -5.06 4.58
CA GLY A 157 10.99 -5.87 3.60
C GLY A 157 11.07 -7.36 3.92
N LYS A 158 10.08 -8.11 3.49
CA LYS A 158 9.91 -9.53 3.81
C LYS A 158 9.75 -10.34 2.53
N LYS A 159 10.34 -11.54 2.51
CA LYS A 159 10.21 -12.44 1.35
C LYS A 159 8.85 -13.13 1.31
N GLU A 160 8.25 -13.38 2.46
CA GLU A 160 7.04 -14.18 2.59
C GLU A 160 6.17 -13.70 3.75
N ILE A 161 4.86 -13.79 3.58
CA ILE A 161 3.86 -13.64 4.65
C ILE A 161 3.14 -14.97 4.78
N LYS A 162 3.17 -15.55 5.99
CA LYS A 162 2.48 -16.81 6.28
C LYS A 162 0.97 -16.60 6.36
N PRO A 163 0.15 -17.59 6.00
CA PRO A 163 -1.29 -17.55 6.24
C PRO A 163 -1.61 -17.29 7.71
N PHE A 164 -2.69 -16.57 7.95
CA PHE A 164 -3.13 -16.23 9.30
C PHE A 164 -4.66 -16.25 9.41
N LYS A 165 -5.14 -16.42 10.64
CA LYS A 165 -6.54 -16.24 11.02
C LYS A 165 -6.66 -14.94 11.80
N TYR A 166 -7.64 -14.13 11.48
CA TYR A 166 -7.87 -12.86 12.16
C TYR A 166 -9.36 -12.62 12.38
N LYS A 167 -9.70 -12.22 13.58
CA LYS A 167 -11.05 -11.79 13.93
C LYS A 167 -11.10 -10.27 13.76
N ILE A 168 -11.84 -9.80 12.75
CA ILE A 168 -12.03 -8.36 12.54
C ILE A 168 -12.90 -7.84 13.69
N PRO A 169 -12.42 -6.86 14.48
CA PRO A 169 -13.25 -6.22 15.50
C PRO A 169 -14.43 -5.52 14.82
N GLY A 170 -15.55 -5.48 15.50
CA GLY A 170 -16.71 -4.71 15.02
C GLY A 170 -16.40 -3.23 14.96
N ASP A 171 -17.10 -2.53 14.08
CA ASP A 171 -17.16 -1.07 14.12
C ASP A 171 -18.09 -0.67 15.26
N ILE A 172 -17.68 0.29 16.10
CA ILE A 172 -18.44 0.75 17.28
C ILE A 172 -19.17 2.03 16.90
#